data_81c77805f99a99d717afbf029a97a4d1
#
_entry.id   81c77805f99a99d717afbf029a97a4d1
#
_cell.length_a   1.000
_cell.length_b   1.000
_cell.length_c   1.000
_cell.angle_alpha   90.00
_cell.angle_beta   90.00
_cell.angle_gamma   90.00
#
_symmetry.space_group_name_H-M   'P 1'
#
loop_
_entity.id
_entity.type
_entity.pdbx_description
1 polymer ?
#
loop_
_entity_poly.entity_id
_entity_poly.type
_entity_poly.pdbx_seq_one_letter_code
_entity_poly.pdbx_strand_id
1 'polypeptide(L)'
;VEPHKLQDDIDNVFSGKGPRVIKSHFFARHFNLDYLYNHFPGDYIVLCYRENQKSFAWWSEVMDFSEGHYPDYRPGYTDYNNMGKHIWNENAKITDFAMRKDMQWQLYNPETTFKDIKGFDKSEAKYMDNNWNDVYIATCKIPEN
;
A
#
# COMPACT_ATOMS: atom_id res chain seq x y z
N VAL A 1 9.05 -3.17 14.58
CA VAL A 1 10.33 -3.28 13.85
C VAL A 1 11.16 -2.03 14.09
N GLU A 2 12.39 -2.22 14.43
CA GLU A 2 13.32 -1.14 14.62
C GLU A 2 13.78 -0.58 13.26
N PRO A 3 14.00 0.75 13.14
CA PRO A 3 14.34 1.38 11.86
C PRO A 3 15.55 0.77 11.17
N HIS A 4 16.62 0.50 11.91
CA HIS A 4 17.84 -0.05 11.34
C HIS A 4 17.64 -1.47 10.79
N LYS A 5 16.80 -2.26 11.42
CA LYS A 5 16.50 -3.62 10.97
C LYS A 5 15.70 -3.61 9.67
N LEU A 6 14.75 -2.72 9.56
CA LEU A 6 13.99 -2.56 8.31
C LEU A 6 14.92 -2.12 7.17
N GLN A 7 15.83 -1.19 7.43
CA GLN A 7 16.80 -0.75 6.43
C GLN A 7 17.72 -1.89 6.02
N ASP A 8 18.20 -2.69 6.97
CA ASP A 8 19.03 -3.85 6.67
C ASP A 8 18.28 -4.88 5.82
N ASP A 9 17.02 -5.13 6.12
CA ASP A 9 16.19 -6.05 5.33
C ASP A 9 16.02 -5.54 3.90
N ILE A 10 15.80 -4.24 3.73
CA ILE A 10 15.71 -3.61 2.41
C ILE A 10 17.03 -3.76 1.65
N ASP A 11 18.15 -3.46 2.28
CA ASP A 11 19.46 -3.51 1.64
C ASP A 11 19.87 -4.93 1.26
N ASN A 12 19.45 -5.92 2.02
CA ASN A 12 19.70 -7.32 1.72
C ASN A 12 18.89 -7.84 0.54
N VAL A 13 17.70 -7.32 0.33
CA VAL A 13 16.81 -7.72 -0.77
C VAL A 13 17.20 -7.01 -2.08
N PHE A 14 17.62 -5.75 -2.00
CA PHE A 14 17.90 -4.93 -3.17
C PHE A 14 19.40 -4.67 -3.29
N SER A 15 20.05 -5.37 -4.21
CA SER A 15 21.50 -5.27 -4.42
C SER A 15 21.92 -4.34 -5.55
N GLY A 16 20.98 -3.79 -6.32
CA GLY A 16 21.25 -2.96 -7.49
C GLY A 16 21.22 -1.46 -7.21
N LYS A 17 21.69 -0.68 -8.20
CA LYS A 17 21.58 0.78 -8.23
C LYS A 17 20.31 1.17 -8.98
N GLY A 18 19.25 1.38 -8.36
CA GLY A 18 18.02 1.78 -9.02
C GLY A 18 16.94 2.11 -8.01
N PRO A 19 15.82 2.62 -8.48
CA PRO A 19 14.71 2.86 -7.60
C PRO A 19 14.22 1.53 -7.00
N ARG A 20 13.95 1.56 -5.72
CA ARG A 20 13.45 0.41 -4.96
C ARG A 20 11.99 0.66 -4.62
N VAL A 21 11.13 -0.30 -4.92
CA VAL A 21 9.71 -0.23 -4.61
C VAL A 21 9.36 -1.36 -3.66
N ILE A 22 8.79 -1.00 -2.53
CA ILE A 22 8.32 -1.97 -1.54
C ILE A 22 6.82 -1.83 -1.42
N LYS A 23 6.12 -2.92 -1.69
CA LYS A 23 4.67 -2.99 -1.50
C LYS A 23 4.38 -3.79 -0.25
N SER A 24 3.54 -3.24 0.63
CA SER A 24 3.14 -3.97 1.84
C SER A 24 1.83 -3.42 2.40
N HIS A 25 0.96 -4.31 2.82
CA HIS A 25 -0.18 -3.99 3.68
C HIS A 25 0.23 -3.83 5.14
N PHE A 26 1.41 -4.31 5.47
CA PHE A 26 1.93 -4.39 6.81
C PHE A 26 2.06 -3.02 7.49
N PHE A 27 2.44 -2.01 6.71
CA PHE A 27 2.62 -0.66 7.24
C PHE A 27 1.31 -0.03 7.71
N ALA A 28 0.21 -0.32 7.05
CA ALA A 28 -1.10 0.18 7.50
C ALA A 28 -1.70 -0.70 8.60
N ARG A 29 -1.35 -1.97 8.65
CA ARG A 29 -1.91 -2.92 9.61
C ARG A 29 -1.18 -2.90 10.95
N HIS A 30 0.14 -2.97 10.94
CA HIS A 30 0.96 -3.19 12.13
C HIS A 30 1.84 -2.03 12.51
N PHE A 31 2.09 -1.10 11.59
CA PHE A 31 2.91 0.07 11.85
C PHE A 31 2.10 1.34 11.76
N ASN A 32 2.65 2.33 12.39
CA ASN A 32 2.24 3.70 12.17
C ASN A 32 2.91 4.20 10.89
N LEU A 33 2.13 4.71 9.94
CA LEU A 33 2.66 5.29 8.71
C LEU A 33 3.59 6.48 8.99
N ASP A 34 3.40 7.16 10.11
CA ASP A 34 4.32 8.22 10.56
C ASP A 34 5.74 7.71 10.77
N TYR A 35 5.91 6.43 11.10
CA TYR A 35 7.23 5.82 11.20
C TYR A 35 7.98 5.92 9.87
N LEU A 36 7.35 5.57 8.77
CA LEU A 36 7.96 5.69 7.43
C LEU A 36 8.30 7.14 7.12
N TYR A 37 7.39 8.03 7.41
CA TYR A 37 7.58 9.45 7.17
C TYR A 37 8.76 10.03 7.96
N ASN A 38 8.98 9.56 9.16
CA ASN A 38 10.02 10.06 10.04
C ASN A 38 11.40 9.42 9.80
N HIS A 39 11.46 8.26 9.15
CA HIS A 39 12.70 7.49 9.07
C HIS A 39 13.26 7.32 7.65
N PHE A 40 12.52 7.73 6.63
CA PHE A 40 12.94 7.56 5.24
C PHE A 40 12.88 8.88 4.46
N PRO A 41 13.71 9.89 4.89
CA PRO A 41 13.68 11.18 4.21
C PRO A 41 14.06 11.07 2.74
N GLY A 42 13.38 11.83 1.90
CA GLY A 42 13.59 11.83 0.47
C GLY A 42 12.85 10.75 -0.32
N ASP A 43 12.35 9.74 0.36
CA ASP A 43 11.59 8.69 -0.29
C ASP A 43 10.13 9.09 -0.52
N TYR A 44 9.43 8.31 -1.34
CA TYR A 44 8.01 8.51 -1.59
C TYR A 44 7.16 7.53 -0.80
N ILE A 45 6.05 8.01 -0.28
CA ILE A 45 4.97 7.17 0.23
C ILE A 45 3.85 7.19 -0.80
N VAL A 46 3.41 6.01 -1.20
CA VAL A 46 2.28 5.83 -2.11
C VAL A 46 1.19 5.08 -1.35
N LEU A 47 0.06 5.71 -1.19
CA LEU A 47 -1.11 5.11 -0.54
C LEU A 47 -2.10 4.67 -1.61
N CYS A 48 -2.61 3.47 -1.45
CA CYS A 48 -3.67 2.92 -2.30
C CYS A 48 -4.93 2.78 -1.46
N TYR A 49 -6.03 3.28 -1.98
CA TYR A 49 -7.31 3.26 -1.28
C TYR A 49 -8.42 2.77 -2.20
N ARG A 50 -9.21 1.87 -1.70
CA ARG A 50 -10.49 1.48 -2.27
C ARG A 50 -11.53 1.55 -1.17
N GLU A 51 -12.72 2.07 -1.48
CA GLU A 51 -13.81 2.20 -0.52
C GLU A 51 -14.07 0.86 0.19
N ASN A 52 -14.42 0.92 1.47
CA ASN A 52 -14.50 -0.24 2.36
C ASN A 52 -15.36 -1.38 1.82
N GLN A 53 -16.58 -1.06 1.38
CA GLN A 53 -17.51 -2.09 0.91
C GLN A 53 -17.04 -2.73 -0.39
N LYS A 54 -16.41 -1.95 -1.26
CA LYS A 54 -15.85 -2.46 -2.51
C LYS A 54 -14.64 -3.34 -2.25
N SER A 55 -13.78 -2.95 -1.33
CA SER A 55 -12.65 -3.79 -0.89
C SER A 55 -13.16 -5.10 -0.29
N PHE A 56 -14.15 -5.01 0.57
CA PHE A 56 -14.74 -6.19 1.19
C PHE A 56 -15.34 -7.14 0.16
N ALA A 57 -16.09 -6.61 -0.80
CA ALA A 57 -16.70 -7.41 -1.85
C ALA A 57 -15.64 -8.11 -2.71
N TRP A 58 -14.60 -7.37 -3.09
CA TRP A 58 -13.51 -7.94 -3.90
C TRP A 58 -12.78 -9.05 -3.15
N TRP A 59 -12.40 -8.81 -1.90
CA TRP A 59 -11.71 -9.81 -1.09
C TRP A 59 -12.60 -11.03 -0.81
N SER A 60 -13.91 -10.84 -0.67
CA SER A 60 -14.86 -11.94 -0.48
C SER A 60 -14.95 -12.86 -1.70
N GLU A 61 -14.74 -12.30 -2.90
CA GLU A 61 -14.75 -13.09 -4.12
C GLU A 61 -13.45 -13.86 -4.34
N VAL A 62 -12.30 -13.29 -3.96
CA VAL A 62 -11.00 -13.86 -4.30
C VAL A 62 -10.38 -14.69 -3.17
N MET A 63 -10.84 -14.51 -1.93
CA MET A 63 -10.29 -15.26 -0.80
C MET A 63 -11.05 -16.54 -0.54
N ASP A 64 -10.31 -17.62 -0.50
CA ASP A 64 -10.78 -18.88 0.04
C ASP A 64 -10.16 -19.09 1.42
N PHE A 65 -10.94 -18.83 2.44
CA PHE A 65 -10.49 -18.98 3.82
C PHE A 65 -10.17 -20.42 4.20
N SER A 66 -10.79 -21.39 3.53
CA SER A 66 -10.61 -22.82 3.84
C SER A 66 -9.29 -23.38 3.33
N GLU A 67 -8.82 -22.89 2.18
CA GLU A 67 -7.61 -23.38 1.53
C GLU A 67 -6.36 -22.57 1.86
N GLY A 68 -6.54 -21.38 2.45
CA GLY A 68 -5.43 -20.54 2.87
C GLY A 68 -4.55 -20.04 1.73
N HIS A 69 -5.14 -19.63 0.63
CA HIS A 69 -4.43 -19.13 -0.54
C HIS A 69 -3.61 -17.86 -0.25
N TYR A 70 -3.91 -17.17 0.83
CA TYR A 70 -3.21 -15.94 1.23
C TYR A 70 -2.74 -16.06 2.68
N PRO A 71 -1.69 -16.86 2.94
CA PRO A 71 -1.25 -17.17 4.31
C PRO A 71 -0.83 -15.92 5.09
N ASP A 72 -0.32 -14.89 4.43
CA ASP A 72 0.11 -13.65 5.07
C ASP A 72 -1.06 -12.85 5.65
N TYR A 73 -2.27 -13.10 5.18
CA TYR A 73 -3.48 -12.44 5.67
C TYR A 73 -4.22 -13.23 6.75
N ARG A 74 -3.83 -14.48 7.00
CA ARG A 74 -4.53 -15.37 7.93
C ARG A 74 -4.80 -14.79 9.29
N PRO A 75 -3.86 -14.11 9.96
CA PRO A 75 -4.15 -13.58 11.29
C PRO A 75 -5.27 -12.57 11.34
N GLY A 76 -5.52 -11.88 10.22
CA GLY A 76 -6.56 -10.87 10.14
C GLY A 76 -7.77 -11.28 9.32
N TYR A 77 -7.58 -12.15 8.31
CA TYR A 77 -8.61 -12.50 7.34
C TYR A 77 -9.06 -13.96 7.54
N THR A 78 -9.38 -14.30 8.78
CA THR A 78 -9.80 -15.66 9.16
C THR A 78 -11.26 -15.94 8.82
N ASP A 79 -12.09 -14.91 8.78
CA ASP A 79 -13.49 -14.97 8.41
C ASP A 79 -13.96 -13.59 7.92
N TYR A 80 -15.19 -13.51 7.44
CA TYR A 80 -15.73 -12.27 6.90
C TYR A 80 -15.78 -11.13 7.91
N ASN A 81 -16.11 -11.43 9.15
CA ASN A 81 -16.18 -10.41 10.21
C ASN A 81 -14.81 -9.82 10.51
N ASN A 82 -13.81 -10.66 10.70
CA ASN A 82 -12.43 -10.20 10.95
C ASN A 82 -11.85 -9.47 9.75
N MET A 83 -12.07 -9.97 8.55
CA MET A 83 -11.64 -9.30 7.32
C MET A 83 -12.24 -7.90 7.21
N GLY A 84 -13.54 -7.77 7.46
CA GLY A 84 -14.20 -6.47 7.45
C GLY A 84 -13.58 -5.50 8.44
N LYS A 85 -13.34 -5.92 9.67
CA LYS A 85 -12.71 -5.08 10.70
C LYS A 85 -11.33 -4.60 10.26
N HIS A 86 -10.52 -5.48 9.68
CA HIS A 86 -9.18 -5.12 9.22
C HIS A 86 -9.23 -4.13 8.05
N ILE A 87 -10.10 -4.34 7.08
CA ILE A 87 -10.26 -3.43 5.94
C ILE A 87 -10.65 -2.03 6.43
N TRP A 88 -11.67 -1.93 7.29
CA TRP A 88 -12.11 -0.64 7.83
C TRP A 88 -11.01 0.05 8.61
N ASN A 89 -10.29 -0.69 9.43
CA ASN A 89 -9.22 -0.14 10.26
C ASN A 89 -8.01 0.31 9.44
N GLU A 90 -7.60 -0.48 8.47
CA GLU A 90 -6.48 -0.12 7.58
C GLU A 90 -6.82 1.11 6.75
N ASN A 91 -8.01 1.17 6.16
CA ASN A 91 -8.46 2.33 5.40
C ASN A 91 -8.58 3.58 6.26
N ALA A 92 -9.03 3.46 7.50
CA ALA A 92 -9.08 4.59 8.42
C ALA A 92 -7.68 5.15 8.69
N LYS A 93 -6.69 4.31 8.89
CA LYS A 93 -5.29 4.73 9.10
C LYS A 93 -4.72 5.41 7.87
N ILE A 94 -4.99 4.87 6.69
CA ILE A 94 -4.52 5.41 5.42
C ILE A 94 -5.11 6.78 5.16
N THR A 95 -6.42 6.93 5.32
CA THR A 95 -7.11 8.20 5.07
C THR A 95 -6.74 9.27 6.12
N ASP A 96 -6.58 8.87 7.37
CA ASP A 96 -6.12 9.77 8.42
C ASP A 96 -4.71 10.31 8.13
N PHE A 97 -3.79 9.44 7.76
CA PHE A 97 -2.43 9.84 7.41
C PHE A 97 -2.44 10.79 6.21
N ALA A 98 -3.17 10.45 5.16
CA ALA A 98 -3.26 11.30 3.97
C ALA A 98 -3.80 12.69 4.29
N MET A 99 -4.80 12.77 5.15
CA MET A 99 -5.38 14.05 5.58
C MET A 99 -4.37 14.88 6.38
N ARG A 100 -3.67 14.26 7.32
CA ARG A 100 -2.66 14.96 8.15
C ARG A 100 -1.47 15.46 7.35
N LYS A 101 -1.15 14.80 6.23
CA LYS A 101 -0.04 15.16 5.35
C LYS A 101 -0.47 15.94 4.12
N ASP A 102 -1.72 16.40 4.07
CA ASP A 102 -2.28 17.14 2.93
C ASP A 102 -2.08 16.43 1.58
N MET A 103 -2.13 15.11 1.59
CA MET A 103 -2.02 14.33 0.35
C MET A 103 -3.31 14.44 -0.46
N GLN A 104 -3.16 14.57 -1.77
CA GLN A 104 -4.30 14.67 -2.67
C GLN A 104 -4.60 13.29 -3.29
N TRP A 105 -5.84 12.88 -3.19
CA TRP A 105 -6.31 11.66 -3.81
C TRP A 105 -6.62 11.88 -5.29
N GLN A 106 -6.19 10.96 -6.12
CA GLN A 106 -6.56 10.92 -7.53
C GLN A 106 -7.00 9.50 -7.90
N LEU A 107 -7.94 9.41 -8.81
CA LEU A 107 -8.34 8.12 -9.34
C LEU A 107 -7.15 7.50 -10.09
N TYR A 108 -6.88 6.23 -9.83
CA TYR A 108 -5.76 5.55 -10.47
C TYR A 108 -5.95 5.51 -11.99
N ASN A 109 -4.91 5.92 -12.70
CA ASN A 109 -4.83 5.85 -14.15
C ASN A 109 -3.43 5.32 -14.50
N PRO A 110 -3.33 4.14 -15.14
CA PRO A 110 -2.03 3.55 -15.48
C PRO A 110 -1.13 4.47 -16.31
N GLU A 111 -1.72 5.37 -17.11
CA GLU A 111 -0.97 6.24 -18.00
C GLU A 111 -0.37 7.46 -17.31
N THR A 112 -0.99 7.94 -16.23
CA THR A 112 -0.65 9.25 -15.67
C THR A 112 -0.31 9.27 -14.20
N THR A 113 -0.83 8.34 -13.41
CA THR A 113 -0.76 8.42 -11.94
C THR A 113 0.68 8.48 -11.42
N PHE A 114 1.57 7.70 -11.99
CA PHE A 114 2.96 7.61 -11.53
C PHE A 114 3.97 8.22 -12.52
N LYS A 115 3.52 9.01 -13.47
CA LYS A 115 4.38 9.58 -14.51
C LYS A 115 5.56 10.40 -13.96
N ASP A 116 5.36 11.05 -12.82
CA ASP A 116 6.34 11.94 -12.20
C ASP A 116 7.23 11.24 -11.17
N ILE A 117 6.98 9.96 -10.92
CA ILE A 117 7.80 9.15 -10.02
C ILE A 117 8.85 8.42 -10.85
N LYS A 118 10.10 8.82 -10.68
CA LYS A 118 11.22 8.23 -11.40
C LYS A 118 11.32 6.74 -11.09
N GLY A 119 11.43 5.94 -12.14
CA GLY A 119 11.60 4.49 -12.04
C GLY A 119 10.31 3.68 -12.16
N PHE A 120 9.16 4.31 -12.20
CA PHE A 120 7.92 3.59 -12.53
C PHE A 120 7.85 3.33 -14.02
N ASP A 121 7.73 2.06 -14.37
CA ASP A 121 7.55 1.62 -15.75
C ASP A 121 6.09 1.26 -15.99
N LYS A 122 5.41 2.08 -16.79
CA LYS A 122 4.00 1.88 -17.12
C LYS A 122 3.76 0.69 -18.05
N SER A 123 4.81 0.09 -18.61
CA SER A 123 4.65 -1.05 -19.51
C SER A 123 3.98 -2.24 -18.84
N GLU A 124 4.17 -2.39 -17.53
CA GLU A 124 3.55 -3.46 -16.76
C GLU A 124 2.08 -3.21 -16.44
N ALA A 125 1.62 -1.97 -16.51
CA ALA A 125 0.23 -1.64 -16.21
C ALA A 125 -0.76 -2.33 -17.14
N LYS A 126 -0.35 -2.71 -18.33
CA LYS A 126 -1.18 -3.42 -19.31
C LYS A 126 -1.64 -4.82 -18.86
N TYR A 127 -0.95 -5.40 -17.89
CA TYR A 127 -1.32 -6.72 -17.35
C TYR A 127 -2.34 -6.64 -16.23
N MET A 128 -2.68 -5.45 -15.82
CA MET A 128 -3.64 -5.24 -14.77
C MET A 128 -5.04 -5.24 -15.36
N ASP A 129 -5.88 -6.16 -14.88
CA ASP A 129 -7.27 -6.24 -15.29
C ASP A 129 -8.03 -4.96 -14.96
N ASN A 130 -9.17 -4.76 -15.60
CA ASN A 130 -10.00 -3.56 -15.53
C ASN A 130 -10.64 -3.27 -14.15
N ASN A 131 -10.08 -3.80 -13.08
CA ASN A 131 -10.60 -3.65 -11.71
C ASN A 131 -10.06 -2.41 -10.97
N TRP A 132 -9.51 -1.45 -11.70
CA TRP A 132 -8.82 -0.29 -11.13
C TRP A 132 -9.64 0.98 -11.14
N ASN A 133 -10.83 0.95 -11.74
CA ASN A 133 -11.67 2.14 -11.92
C ASN A 133 -12.24 2.72 -10.62
N ASP A 134 -12.02 2.07 -9.50
CA ASP A 134 -12.45 2.51 -8.18
C ASP A 134 -11.31 2.60 -7.17
N VAL A 135 -10.08 2.53 -7.65
CA VAL A 135 -8.89 2.66 -6.80
C VAL A 135 -8.38 4.09 -6.84
N TYR A 136 -8.11 4.64 -5.67
CA TYR A 136 -7.55 5.98 -5.51
C TYR A 136 -6.11 5.89 -5.01
N ILE A 137 -5.29 6.79 -5.48
CA ILE A 137 -3.87 6.89 -5.12
C ILE A 137 -3.60 8.26 -4.54
N ALA A 138 -2.85 8.30 -3.47
CA ALA A 138 -2.26 9.52 -2.95
C ALA A 138 -0.76 9.30 -2.77
N THR A 139 0.03 10.29 -3.13
CA THR A 139 1.49 10.21 -3.03
C THR A 139 2.02 11.41 -2.29
N CYS A 140 3.09 11.21 -1.53
CA CYS A 140 3.88 12.32 -1.02
C CYS A 140 5.36 11.95 -1.07
N LYS A 141 6.18 12.97 -1.30
CA LYS A 141 7.62 12.85 -1.09
C LYS A 141 7.91 13.23 0.37
N ILE A 142 8.59 12.35 1.08
CA ILE A 142 9.02 12.64 2.44
C ILE A 142 10.09 13.73 2.38
N PRO A 143 9.98 14.81 3.17
CA PRO A 143 10.96 15.88 3.14
C PRO A 143 12.38 15.38 3.41
N GLU A 144 13.33 15.94 2.70
CA GLU A 144 14.76 15.76 2.98
C GLU A 144 15.16 16.68 4.14
N ASN A 145 15.94 16.16 5.04
CA ASN A 145 16.42 16.96 6.18
C ASN A 145 17.67 17.76 5.83
#